data_83a95ffb0e333d4651f26c00fd2a7f27
#
_entry.id   83a95ffb0e333d4651f26c00fd2a7f27
#
_cell.length_a   1.000
_cell.length_b   1.000
_cell.length_c   1.000
_cell.angle_alpha   90.00
_cell.angle_beta   90.00
_cell.angle_gamma   90.00
#
_symmetry.space_group_name_H-M   'P 1'
#
loop_
_entity.id
_entity.type
_entity.pdbx_description
1 polymer ?
#
loop_
_entity_poly.entity_id
_entity_poly.type
_entity_poly.pdbx_seq_one_letter_code
_entity_poly.pdbx_strand_id
1 'polypeptide(L)'
;AMNVIITNSVFKNNQAGKYSSTMSGAVIRFQGKDGNFVVENSTFHNNAVNSNNGATAIGFDNGSNVKARLVNNTFYNNTTTGVPSGSVPNILIKGSSNTVAVANNTFYFDLREETDETESGADMMKDVYRRTSVVNIAETGDNALHFVNNVVVGLRSAVITPAATGRTIVCQNNYCVVLEPHGFVSELADGENGNVLSTARVANIGDPVVEDIDNLTAMLSSAGLVAELSDDNFVPYLAVEKTSPLVNAGANEYLVAEENIVPEFDVVGTTREDGYVDIGAYEYVDDDDPTGIAGNELSDELTVYVQAGNVVVENHTDAAFEVRLVQIDGRQVAAMKVQQTAVIDGSALPHGVLLVVANNGTSQITKKVIL
;
A
#
# COMPACT_ATOMS: atom_id res chain seq x y z
N ALA A 1 15.43 18.36 -15.21
CA ALA A 1 14.67 17.72 -14.13
C ALA A 1 13.34 17.20 -14.68
N MET A 2 12.94 16.03 -14.31
CA MET A 2 11.65 15.45 -14.67
C MET A 2 10.89 15.12 -13.38
N ASN A 3 9.67 15.67 -13.26
CA ASN A 3 8.80 15.35 -12.13
C ASN A 3 7.66 14.46 -12.61
N VAL A 4 7.44 13.37 -11.90
CA VAL A 4 6.35 12.42 -12.14
C VAL A 4 5.58 12.25 -10.84
N ILE A 5 4.28 12.43 -10.89
CA ILE A 5 3.38 12.22 -9.76
C ILE A 5 2.27 11.27 -10.21
N ILE A 6 2.13 10.17 -9.51
CA ILE A 6 1.10 9.16 -9.73
C ILE A 6 0.38 8.97 -8.40
N THR A 7 -0.91 9.25 -8.38
CA THR A 7 -1.71 9.12 -7.16
C THR A 7 -3.04 8.43 -7.47
N ASN A 8 -3.60 7.74 -6.48
CA ASN A 8 -4.93 7.14 -6.56
C ASN A 8 -5.13 6.30 -7.84
N SER A 9 -4.14 5.48 -8.18
CA SER A 9 -4.09 4.76 -9.45
C SER A 9 -4.05 3.25 -9.25
N VAL A 10 -4.62 2.51 -10.18
CA VAL A 10 -4.64 1.04 -10.16
C VAL A 10 -3.90 0.48 -11.37
N PHE A 11 -2.88 -0.31 -11.13
CA PHE A 11 -2.12 -1.04 -12.13
C PHE A 11 -2.36 -2.54 -11.93
N LYS A 12 -3.16 -3.15 -12.78
CA LYS A 12 -3.55 -4.54 -12.63
C LYS A 12 -3.38 -5.36 -13.90
N ASN A 13 -3.01 -6.63 -13.74
CA ASN A 13 -2.94 -7.60 -14.83
C ASN A 13 -2.04 -7.15 -15.99
N ASN A 14 -1.03 -6.31 -15.71
CA ASN A 14 -0.10 -5.90 -16.75
C ASN A 14 0.97 -6.97 -16.93
N GLN A 15 1.33 -7.20 -18.17
CA GLN A 15 2.45 -8.06 -18.52
C GLN A 15 3.55 -7.23 -19.18
N ALA A 16 4.72 -7.20 -18.56
CA ALA A 16 5.86 -6.45 -19.06
C ALA A 16 7.03 -7.36 -19.42
N GLY A 17 7.71 -6.99 -20.50
CA GLY A 17 8.94 -7.66 -20.95
C GLY A 17 8.67 -8.92 -21.80
N LYS A 18 9.54 -9.10 -22.78
CA LYS A 18 9.76 -10.38 -23.43
C LYS A 18 11.10 -10.89 -22.93
N TYR A 19 11.22 -12.16 -22.68
CA TYR A 19 12.46 -12.77 -22.23
C TYR A 19 13.67 -12.17 -22.92
N SER A 20 14.44 -11.38 -22.20
CA SER A 20 15.71 -10.81 -22.62
C SER A 20 16.55 -10.54 -21.39
N SER A 21 17.74 -11.07 -21.35
CA SER A 21 18.71 -10.85 -20.27
C SER A 21 19.17 -9.39 -20.12
N THR A 22 18.84 -8.54 -21.07
CA THR A 22 19.31 -7.15 -21.14
C THR A 22 18.23 -6.10 -20.91
N MET A 23 16.95 -6.46 -20.90
CA MET A 23 15.85 -5.50 -20.71
C MET A 23 15.31 -5.57 -19.27
N SER A 24 15.31 -4.44 -18.60
CA SER A 24 14.63 -4.26 -17.33
C SER A 24 13.13 -4.10 -17.58
N GLY A 25 12.33 -5.16 -17.35
CA GLY A 25 10.87 -5.05 -17.35
C GLY A 25 10.40 -4.38 -16.06
N ALA A 26 9.35 -3.59 -16.14
CA ALA A 26 8.57 -3.09 -15.01
C ALA A 26 7.23 -2.57 -15.51
N VAL A 27 6.22 -2.49 -14.66
CA VAL A 27 4.95 -1.81 -14.98
C VAL A 27 5.22 -0.32 -15.18
N ILE A 28 6.01 0.27 -14.27
CA ILE A 28 6.52 1.64 -14.40
C ILE A 28 8.04 1.58 -14.46
N ARG A 29 8.62 2.07 -15.54
CA ARG A 29 10.07 2.19 -15.70
C ARG A 29 10.45 3.66 -15.76
N PHE A 30 11.20 4.12 -14.77
CA PHE A 30 11.66 5.50 -14.67
C PHE A 30 13.15 5.59 -15.02
N GLN A 31 13.50 6.48 -15.97
CA GLN A 31 14.86 6.72 -16.45
C GLN A 31 15.24 8.21 -16.36
N GLY A 32 14.68 8.92 -15.39
CA GLY A 32 14.88 10.36 -15.21
C GLY A 32 16.18 10.70 -14.50
N LYS A 33 16.56 11.97 -14.61
CA LYS A 33 17.68 12.59 -13.89
C LYS A 33 17.23 13.88 -13.22
N ASP A 34 17.82 14.16 -12.04
CA ASP A 34 17.61 15.41 -11.31
C ASP A 34 16.12 15.76 -11.12
N GLY A 35 15.32 14.81 -10.67
CA GLY A 35 13.88 14.99 -10.59
C GLY A 35 13.22 14.30 -9.41
N ASN A 36 11.91 14.51 -9.30
CA ASN A 36 11.07 13.85 -8.30
C ASN A 36 10.21 12.77 -8.95
N PHE A 37 10.06 11.66 -8.27
CA PHE A 37 9.16 10.57 -8.64
C PHE A 37 8.30 10.18 -7.45
N VAL A 38 7.01 10.44 -7.55
CA VAL A 38 6.05 10.22 -6.46
C VAL A 38 5.01 9.21 -6.91
N VAL A 39 4.81 8.17 -6.12
CA VAL A 39 3.69 7.22 -6.27
C VAL A 39 3.03 7.06 -4.91
N GLU A 40 1.79 7.48 -4.81
CA GLU A 40 1.04 7.48 -3.55
C GLU A 40 -0.36 6.93 -3.73
N ASN A 41 -0.89 6.30 -2.67
CA ASN A 41 -2.27 5.82 -2.62
C ASN A 41 -2.64 5.00 -3.87
N SER A 42 -1.76 4.10 -4.30
CA SER A 42 -1.93 3.38 -5.56
C SER A 42 -1.76 1.87 -5.36
N THR A 43 -2.43 1.08 -6.19
CA THR A 43 -2.38 -0.38 -6.09
C THR A 43 -1.79 -1.00 -7.34
N PHE A 44 -0.81 -1.87 -7.12
CA PHE A 44 -0.17 -2.71 -8.12
C PHE A 44 -0.55 -4.16 -7.81
N HIS A 45 -1.43 -4.78 -8.59
CA HIS A 45 -1.82 -6.14 -8.31
C HIS A 45 -1.86 -7.05 -9.54
N ASN A 46 -1.47 -8.30 -9.34
CA ASN A 46 -1.45 -9.34 -10.36
C ASN A 46 -0.66 -8.93 -11.63
N ASN A 47 0.39 -8.12 -11.45
CA ASN A 47 1.26 -7.76 -12.56
C ASN A 47 2.36 -8.81 -12.73
N ALA A 48 2.65 -9.17 -13.98
CA ALA A 48 3.65 -10.17 -14.31
C ALA A 48 4.76 -9.58 -15.18
N VAL A 49 6.01 -9.89 -14.83
CA VAL A 49 7.18 -9.46 -15.58
C VAL A 49 7.98 -10.66 -16.06
N ASN A 50 8.23 -10.75 -17.36
CA ASN A 50 9.09 -11.78 -17.95
C ASN A 50 10.50 -11.24 -18.15
N SER A 51 11.23 -11.04 -17.03
CA SER A 51 12.59 -10.52 -17.08
C SER A 51 13.37 -10.92 -15.82
N ASN A 52 14.65 -11.23 -15.99
CA ASN A 52 15.54 -11.53 -14.85
C ASN A 52 16.18 -10.28 -14.23
N ASN A 53 16.08 -9.13 -14.87
CA ASN A 53 16.75 -7.90 -14.47
C ASN A 53 15.80 -6.71 -14.25
N GLY A 54 14.50 -6.98 -14.12
CA GLY A 54 13.46 -5.97 -13.95
C GLY A 54 12.90 -5.89 -12.55
N ALA A 55 11.78 -5.18 -12.46
CA ALA A 55 10.91 -5.11 -11.30
C ALA A 55 9.51 -5.58 -11.68
N THR A 56 8.74 -6.10 -10.74
CA THR A 56 7.33 -6.46 -11.00
C THR A 56 6.41 -5.26 -11.03
N ALA A 57 6.79 -4.16 -10.39
CA ALA A 57 6.00 -2.94 -10.36
C ALA A 57 6.82 -1.71 -10.82
N ILE A 58 7.82 -1.27 -10.05
CA ILE A 58 8.51 0.00 -10.29
C ILE A 58 10.03 -0.24 -10.48
N GLY A 59 10.57 0.20 -11.60
CA GLY A 59 12.00 0.14 -11.90
C GLY A 59 12.63 1.51 -12.12
N PHE A 60 13.58 1.89 -11.26
CA PHE A 60 14.48 3.02 -11.49
C PHE A 60 15.70 2.50 -12.24
N ASP A 61 15.69 2.60 -13.57
CA ASP A 61 16.72 2.06 -14.43
C ASP A 61 17.59 3.18 -14.99
N ASN A 62 18.85 3.23 -14.53
CA ASN A 62 19.80 4.31 -14.86
C ASN A 62 19.36 5.72 -14.43
N GLY A 63 18.45 5.85 -13.47
CA GLY A 63 18.14 7.10 -12.84
C GLY A 63 19.33 7.66 -12.06
N SER A 64 19.51 8.97 -12.03
CA SER A 64 20.52 9.60 -11.18
C SER A 64 20.00 10.87 -10.53
N ASN A 65 20.34 11.05 -9.25
CA ASN A 65 19.93 12.20 -8.45
C ASN A 65 18.40 12.35 -8.43
N VAL A 66 17.68 11.24 -8.27
CA VAL A 66 16.22 11.19 -8.21
C VAL A 66 15.80 11.13 -6.75
N LYS A 67 14.84 11.96 -6.36
CA LYS A 67 14.12 11.85 -5.11
C LYS A 67 12.82 11.10 -5.37
N ALA A 68 12.71 9.88 -4.86
CA ALA A 68 11.52 9.07 -5.02
C ALA A 68 10.77 8.92 -3.70
N ARG A 69 9.45 9.04 -3.76
CA ARG A 69 8.53 8.85 -2.63
C ARG A 69 7.46 7.84 -3.04
N LEU A 70 7.46 6.69 -2.41
CA LEU A 70 6.51 5.59 -2.63
C LEU A 70 5.77 5.36 -1.30
N VAL A 71 4.53 5.84 -1.20
CA VAL A 71 3.83 5.93 0.08
C VAL A 71 2.39 5.48 -0.03
N ASN A 72 1.88 4.77 0.98
CA ASN A 72 0.51 4.25 1.03
C ASN A 72 0.11 3.39 -0.18
N ASN A 73 1.04 2.65 -0.76
CA ASN A 73 0.72 1.81 -1.89
C ASN A 73 0.52 0.35 -1.46
N THR A 74 -0.33 -0.35 -2.19
CA THR A 74 -0.54 -1.78 -2.03
C THR A 74 0.06 -2.53 -3.21
N PHE A 75 0.93 -3.51 -2.93
CA PHE A 75 1.53 -4.41 -3.91
C PHE A 75 1.04 -5.83 -3.61
N TYR A 76 0.16 -6.34 -4.46
CA TYR A 76 -0.52 -7.61 -4.22
C TYR A 76 -0.29 -8.58 -5.38
N ASN A 77 0.20 -9.78 -5.09
CA ASN A 77 0.40 -10.87 -6.06
C ASN A 77 1.12 -10.47 -7.35
N ASN A 78 2.10 -9.55 -7.26
CA ASN A 78 2.93 -9.24 -8.41
C ASN A 78 4.03 -10.31 -8.58
N THR A 79 4.17 -10.86 -9.78
CA THR A 79 5.00 -12.04 -10.04
C THR A 79 5.96 -11.87 -11.23
N THR A 80 6.84 -12.82 -11.41
CA THR A 80 7.66 -12.94 -12.60
C THR A 80 7.42 -14.28 -13.29
N THR A 81 7.24 -14.25 -14.60
CA THR A 81 7.15 -15.44 -15.45
C THR A 81 8.49 -15.81 -16.10
N GLY A 82 9.56 -15.07 -15.77
CA GLY A 82 10.91 -15.29 -16.29
C GLY A 82 11.63 -16.47 -15.66
N VAL A 83 12.85 -16.75 -16.13
CA VAL A 83 13.66 -17.88 -15.67
C VAL A 83 14.17 -17.70 -14.23
N PRO A 84 14.30 -18.77 -13.45
CA PRO A 84 14.51 -18.77 -11.99
C PRO A 84 15.92 -18.38 -11.50
N SER A 85 16.70 -17.63 -12.22
CA SER A 85 18.10 -17.35 -11.86
C SER A 85 18.33 -16.13 -10.96
N GLY A 86 17.28 -15.48 -10.45
CA GLY A 86 17.44 -14.32 -9.59
C GLY A 86 16.13 -13.87 -8.92
N SER A 87 16.24 -13.15 -7.82
CA SER A 87 15.11 -12.51 -7.17
C SER A 87 14.71 -11.27 -7.97
N VAL A 88 13.50 -11.26 -8.51
CA VAL A 88 12.91 -10.07 -9.15
C VAL A 88 12.13 -9.30 -8.10
N PRO A 89 12.48 -8.04 -7.82
CA PRO A 89 11.81 -7.24 -6.80
C PRO A 89 10.53 -6.58 -7.31
N ASN A 90 9.67 -6.14 -6.40
CA ASN A 90 8.61 -5.20 -6.73
C ASN A 90 9.19 -3.83 -7.11
N ILE A 91 10.23 -3.40 -6.38
CA ILE A 91 10.90 -2.13 -6.61
C ILE A 91 12.39 -2.38 -6.88
N LEU A 92 12.88 -1.95 -8.03
CA LEU A 92 14.28 -2.05 -8.41
C LEU A 92 14.92 -0.67 -8.48
N ILE A 93 16.00 -0.47 -7.73
CA ILE A 93 16.75 0.78 -7.70
C ILE A 93 18.12 0.55 -8.37
N LYS A 94 18.27 1.09 -9.58
CA LYS A 94 19.52 1.14 -10.33
C LYS A 94 19.93 2.58 -10.60
N GLY A 95 21.22 2.80 -10.82
CA GLY A 95 21.76 4.13 -11.02
C GLY A 95 22.47 4.65 -9.77
N SER A 96 22.63 5.95 -9.65
CA SER A 96 23.43 6.58 -8.59
C SER A 96 22.79 7.80 -7.97
N SER A 97 23.14 8.08 -6.72
CA SER A 97 22.72 9.27 -5.98
C SER A 97 21.19 9.43 -5.87
N ASN A 98 20.45 8.32 -5.91
CA ASN A 98 19.01 8.35 -5.72
C ASN A 98 18.69 8.26 -4.23
N THR A 99 17.71 9.06 -3.79
CA THR A 99 17.10 8.94 -2.47
C THR A 99 15.70 8.41 -2.64
N VAL A 100 15.44 7.22 -2.10
CA VAL A 100 14.17 6.52 -2.27
C VAL A 100 13.54 6.28 -0.90
N ALA A 101 12.40 6.92 -0.67
CA ALA A 101 11.55 6.71 0.49
C ALA A 101 10.45 5.73 0.15
N VAL A 102 10.34 4.65 0.90
CA VAL A 102 9.31 3.62 0.82
C VAL A 102 8.65 3.56 2.19
N ALA A 103 7.48 4.18 2.34
CA ALA A 103 6.85 4.33 3.65
C ALA A 103 5.37 3.97 3.64
N ASN A 104 4.92 3.32 4.70
CA ASN A 104 3.51 2.94 4.87
C ASN A 104 2.94 2.19 3.65
N ASN A 105 3.69 1.27 3.07
CA ASN A 105 3.19 0.42 1.99
C ASN A 105 2.88 -0.99 2.52
N THR A 106 1.95 -1.65 1.85
CA THR A 106 1.62 -3.06 2.08
C THR A 106 2.06 -3.90 0.89
N PHE A 107 2.98 -4.84 1.13
CA PHE A 107 3.46 -5.82 0.16
C PHE A 107 2.97 -7.20 0.58
N TYR A 108 2.11 -7.79 -0.23
CA TYR A 108 1.49 -9.08 0.06
C TYR A 108 1.57 -10.01 -1.13
N PHE A 109 1.93 -11.26 -0.85
CA PHE A 109 1.85 -12.33 -1.81
C PHE A 109 1.03 -13.49 -1.21
N ASP A 110 -0.14 -13.75 -1.78
CA ASP A 110 -1.00 -14.85 -1.36
C ASP A 110 -0.54 -16.16 -2.02
N LEU A 111 0.18 -16.95 -1.27
CA LEU A 111 0.66 -18.25 -1.72
C LEU A 111 -0.46 -19.29 -1.88
N ARG A 112 -1.67 -19.01 -1.36
CA ARG A 112 -2.81 -19.92 -1.42
C ARG A 112 -3.53 -19.87 -2.76
N GLU A 113 -3.47 -18.74 -3.48
CA GLU A 113 -4.14 -18.56 -4.77
C GLU A 113 -3.51 -19.37 -5.92
N GLU A 114 -2.25 -19.81 -5.76
CA GLU A 114 -1.52 -20.52 -6.82
C GLU A 114 -1.58 -22.04 -6.72
N THR A 115 -2.32 -22.61 -5.79
CA THR A 115 -2.48 -24.06 -5.66
C THR A 115 -3.47 -24.60 -6.70
N ASP A 116 -3.00 -24.96 -7.88
CA ASP A 116 -3.72 -25.88 -8.76
C ASP A 116 -3.74 -27.26 -8.08
N GLU A 117 -4.91 -27.88 -7.94
CA GLU A 117 -5.10 -29.18 -7.30
C GLU A 117 -4.28 -30.33 -7.95
N THR A 118 -3.65 -30.08 -9.09
CA THR A 118 -2.88 -31.05 -9.87
C THR A 118 -1.38 -31.04 -9.65
N GLU A 119 -0.82 -29.95 -9.10
CA GLU A 119 0.59 -29.87 -8.72
C GLU A 119 0.75 -29.94 -7.21
N SER A 120 1.81 -30.62 -6.73
CA SER A 120 2.07 -30.59 -5.30
C SER A 120 2.34 -29.13 -4.88
N GLY A 121 1.62 -28.63 -3.90
CA GLY A 121 1.78 -27.25 -3.43
C GLY A 121 3.24 -26.86 -3.11
N ALA A 122 4.09 -27.86 -2.86
CA ALA A 122 5.53 -27.71 -2.69
C ALA A 122 6.28 -27.31 -3.99
N ASP A 123 5.82 -27.71 -5.18
CA ASP A 123 6.49 -27.39 -6.44
C ASP A 123 6.10 -26.00 -6.93
N MET A 124 4.86 -25.58 -6.74
CA MET A 124 4.41 -24.23 -7.05
C MET A 124 5.08 -23.19 -6.13
N MET A 125 5.14 -23.46 -4.84
CA MET A 125 5.83 -22.61 -3.89
C MET A 125 7.32 -22.44 -4.19
N LYS A 126 8.01 -23.47 -4.72
CA LYS A 126 9.40 -23.34 -5.15
C LYS A 126 9.59 -22.31 -6.25
N ASP A 127 8.64 -22.18 -7.15
CA ASP A 127 8.75 -21.28 -8.30
C ASP A 127 8.43 -19.83 -7.96
N VAL A 128 7.40 -19.56 -7.19
CA VAL A 128 7.07 -18.22 -6.67
C VAL A 128 8.12 -17.76 -5.69
N TYR A 129 8.53 -18.61 -4.82
CA TYR A 129 9.52 -18.48 -3.78
C TYR A 129 10.88 -18.00 -4.27
N ARG A 130 11.32 -18.38 -5.44
CA ARG A 130 12.59 -17.97 -6.01
C ARG A 130 12.57 -16.59 -6.65
N ARG A 131 11.43 -15.91 -6.76
CA ARG A 131 11.25 -14.87 -7.76
C ARG A 131 10.88 -13.50 -7.25
N THR A 132 10.34 -13.35 -6.05
CA THR A 132 9.84 -12.06 -5.59
C THR A 132 10.51 -11.58 -4.30
N SER A 133 10.96 -10.33 -4.33
CA SER A 133 11.38 -9.56 -3.17
C SER A 133 10.69 -8.20 -3.20
N VAL A 134 10.81 -7.42 -2.12
CA VAL A 134 10.20 -6.08 -2.09
C VAL A 134 11.08 -5.08 -2.81
N VAL A 135 12.30 -4.85 -2.33
CA VAL A 135 13.24 -3.87 -2.89
C VAL A 135 14.57 -4.54 -3.21
N ASN A 136 15.12 -4.25 -4.37
CA ASN A 136 16.51 -4.59 -4.72
C ASN A 136 17.26 -3.30 -5.09
N ILE A 137 18.40 -3.06 -4.43
CA ILE A 137 19.30 -1.96 -4.74
C ILE A 137 20.51 -2.54 -5.47
N ALA A 138 20.70 -2.14 -6.73
CA ALA A 138 21.79 -2.63 -7.58
C ALA A 138 23.19 -2.35 -7.00
N GLU A 139 24.18 -3.10 -7.45
CA GLU A 139 25.54 -3.15 -6.89
C GLU A 139 26.31 -1.84 -6.92
N THR A 140 25.94 -0.91 -7.77
CA THR A 140 26.69 0.32 -8.01
C THR A 140 25.92 1.55 -7.57
N GLY A 141 26.64 2.55 -7.06
CA GLY A 141 26.11 3.86 -6.74
C GLY A 141 25.93 4.11 -5.23
N ASP A 142 25.75 5.36 -4.91
CA ASP A 142 25.57 5.93 -3.58
C ASP A 142 24.06 6.18 -3.30
N ASN A 143 23.23 5.19 -3.56
CA ASN A 143 21.78 5.29 -3.36
C ASN A 143 21.44 5.26 -1.87
N ALA A 144 20.42 6.03 -1.47
CA ALA A 144 19.83 5.99 -0.15
C ALA A 144 18.42 5.36 -0.22
N LEU A 145 18.15 4.39 0.65
CA LEU A 145 16.83 3.81 0.87
C LEU A 145 16.37 4.08 2.31
N HIS A 146 15.18 4.63 2.43
CA HIS A 146 14.45 4.77 3.68
C HIS A 146 13.22 3.88 3.61
N PHE A 147 13.22 2.79 4.38
CA PHE A 147 12.17 1.77 4.39
C PHE A 147 11.48 1.79 5.76
N VAL A 148 10.31 2.44 5.84
CA VAL A 148 9.68 2.81 7.11
C VAL A 148 8.20 2.43 7.13
N ASN A 149 7.73 1.85 8.25
CA ASN A 149 6.32 1.50 8.45
C ASN A 149 5.74 0.59 7.35
N ASN A 150 6.51 -0.27 6.72
CA ASN A 150 5.99 -1.15 5.68
C ASN A 150 5.60 -2.52 6.24
N VAL A 151 4.55 -3.09 5.67
CA VAL A 151 4.15 -4.50 5.86
C VAL A 151 4.64 -5.32 4.69
N VAL A 152 5.28 -6.44 4.98
CA VAL A 152 5.76 -7.41 3.99
C VAL A 152 5.30 -8.81 4.39
N VAL A 153 4.43 -9.43 3.62
CA VAL A 153 3.91 -10.77 3.90
C VAL A 153 3.98 -11.67 2.68
N GLY A 154 4.53 -12.86 2.84
CA GLY A 154 4.55 -13.91 1.83
C GLY A 154 5.58 -13.73 0.71
N LEU A 155 6.34 -12.65 0.70
CA LEU A 155 7.42 -12.44 -0.26
C LEU A 155 8.69 -13.19 0.15
N ARG A 156 9.61 -13.40 -0.81
CA ARG A 156 10.87 -14.07 -0.55
C ARG A 156 11.72 -13.33 0.47
N SER A 157 11.92 -12.03 0.27
CA SER A 157 12.69 -11.17 1.16
C SER A 157 12.22 -9.73 1.06
N ALA A 158 12.47 -8.92 2.09
CA ALA A 158 12.09 -7.52 2.08
C ALA A 158 13.10 -6.68 1.28
N VAL A 159 14.31 -6.49 1.76
CA VAL A 159 15.33 -5.67 1.10
C VAL A 159 16.52 -6.53 0.70
N ILE A 160 16.88 -6.49 -0.58
CA ILE A 160 18.06 -7.16 -1.11
C ILE A 160 19.08 -6.11 -1.52
N THR A 161 20.29 -6.22 -0.97
CA THR A 161 21.42 -5.42 -1.41
C THR A 161 22.61 -6.32 -1.62
N PRO A 162 23.24 -6.30 -2.80
CA PRO A 162 24.56 -6.87 -2.94
C PRO A 162 25.57 -6.14 -2.05
N ALA A 163 26.60 -6.83 -1.61
CA ALA A 163 27.66 -6.24 -0.79
C ALA A 163 28.36 -5.11 -1.55
N ALA A 164 28.03 -3.86 -1.27
CA ALA A 164 28.67 -2.68 -1.85
C ALA A 164 28.82 -1.57 -0.82
N THR A 165 29.84 -0.75 -0.99
CA THR A 165 30.11 0.41 -0.14
C THR A 165 29.45 1.67 -0.67
N GLY A 166 29.14 2.62 0.22
CA GLY A 166 28.65 3.96 -0.16
C GLY A 166 27.13 4.13 -0.21
N ARG A 167 26.36 3.10 0.19
CA ARG A 167 24.91 3.19 0.32
C ARG A 167 24.47 3.59 1.72
N THR A 168 23.35 4.27 1.77
CA THR A 168 22.64 4.52 3.02
C THR A 168 21.34 3.72 3.02
N ILE A 169 21.16 2.85 4.01
CA ILE A 169 19.94 2.07 4.18
C ILE A 169 19.46 2.29 5.59
N VAL A 170 18.20 2.69 5.70
CA VAL A 170 17.51 2.84 6.99
C VAL A 170 16.22 2.03 6.93
N CYS A 171 16.03 1.16 7.92
CA CYS A 171 14.81 0.38 8.10
C CYS A 171 14.26 0.63 9.50
N GLN A 172 13.01 1.09 9.59
CA GLN A 172 12.39 1.42 10.88
C GLN A 172 10.91 1.05 10.88
N ASN A 173 10.46 0.46 11.99
CA ASN A 173 9.05 0.10 12.22
C ASN A 173 8.43 -0.70 11.06
N ASN A 174 9.15 -1.66 10.50
CA ASN A 174 8.61 -2.53 9.46
C ASN A 174 8.17 -3.86 10.07
N TYR A 175 7.09 -4.42 9.55
CA TYR A 175 6.61 -5.75 9.92
C TYR A 175 6.79 -6.69 8.73
N CYS A 176 7.69 -7.65 8.84
CA CYS A 176 8.08 -8.52 7.75
C CYS A 176 7.89 -10.00 8.11
N VAL A 177 7.02 -10.68 7.38
CA VAL A 177 6.87 -12.14 7.37
C VAL A 177 7.32 -12.65 6.01
N VAL A 178 8.55 -13.07 5.90
CA VAL A 178 9.21 -13.43 4.64
C VAL A 178 9.63 -14.88 4.62
N LEU A 179 9.83 -15.42 3.43
CA LEU A 179 10.12 -16.84 3.23
C LEU A 179 11.59 -17.18 3.43
N GLU A 180 12.51 -16.28 3.10
CA GLU A 180 13.96 -16.49 3.22
C GLU A 180 14.67 -15.32 3.89
N PRO A 181 15.69 -15.60 4.71
CA PRO A 181 16.56 -14.56 5.25
C PRO A 181 17.61 -14.04 4.24
N HIS A 182 17.64 -14.51 3.01
CA HIS A 182 18.68 -14.13 2.05
C HIS A 182 18.60 -12.67 1.61
N GLY A 183 19.70 -11.97 1.73
CA GLY A 183 19.85 -10.61 1.27
C GLY A 183 19.37 -9.55 2.24
N PHE A 184 19.12 -9.90 3.50
CA PHE A 184 18.82 -8.90 4.52
C PHE A 184 19.98 -7.93 4.68
N VAL A 185 19.58 -6.69 4.82
CA VAL A 185 20.45 -5.67 5.35
C VAL A 185 20.43 -5.77 6.88
N SER A 186 21.56 -5.53 7.53
CA SER A 186 21.65 -5.54 8.99
C SER A 186 20.67 -4.57 9.65
N GLU A 187 20.28 -3.53 8.93
CA GLU A 187 19.36 -2.49 9.36
C GLU A 187 17.90 -2.95 9.48
N LEU A 188 17.58 -4.13 8.93
CA LEU A 188 16.25 -4.76 9.05
C LEU A 188 16.26 -5.94 10.02
N ALA A 189 17.14 -5.96 10.99
CA ALA A 189 17.18 -7.02 11.98
C ALA A 189 15.95 -6.99 12.90
N ASP A 190 15.51 -8.18 13.33
CA ASP A 190 14.40 -8.34 14.26
C ASP A 190 14.68 -7.67 15.60
N GLY A 191 13.71 -6.87 16.08
CA GLY A 191 13.81 -6.08 17.30
C GLY A 191 14.65 -4.80 17.19
N GLU A 192 15.35 -4.57 16.10
CA GLU A 192 16.13 -3.36 15.87
C GLU A 192 15.27 -2.25 15.25
N ASN A 193 15.38 -1.02 15.77
CA ASN A 193 14.63 0.14 15.28
C ASN A 193 13.11 -0.09 15.11
N GLY A 194 12.50 -0.89 16.00
CA GLY A 194 11.09 -1.23 15.93
C GLY A 194 10.71 -2.18 14.79
N ASN A 195 11.67 -2.76 14.07
CA ASN A 195 11.36 -3.75 13.04
C ASN A 195 11.01 -5.09 13.68
N VAL A 196 10.00 -5.75 13.10
CA VAL A 196 9.62 -7.13 13.40
C VAL A 196 9.92 -7.97 12.17
N LEU A 197 10.71 -9.03 12.34
CA LEU A 197 11.11 -9.90 11.25
C LEU A 197 10.88 -11.36 11.60
N SER A 198 9.92 -11.98 10.95
CA SER A 198 9.66 -13.40 11.01
C SER A 198 10.07 -14.07 9.70
N THR A 199 10.79 -15.18 9.78
CA THR A 199 11.21 -15.95 8.61
C THR A 199 10.61 -17.35 8.69
N ALA A 200 9.83 -17.73 7.69
CA ALA A 200 9.54 -19.13 7.44
C ALA A 200 10.82 -19.76 6.91
N ARG A 201 11.68 -20.27 7.79
CA ARG A 201 12.93 -20.89 7.38
C ARG A 201 12.65 -22.00 6.38
N VAL A 202 12.97 -21.71 5.13
CA VAL A 202 13.14 -22.74 4.15
C VAL A 202 14.63 -22.99 4.02
N ALA A 203 15.05 -24.17 4.41
CA ALA A 203 16.44 -24.58 4.28
C ALA A 203 16.78 -24.65 2.79
N ASN A 204 17.90 -24.10 2.39
CA ASN A 204 18.59 -24.17 1.10
C ASN A 204 17.77 -24.19 -0.20
N ILE A 205 18.19 -23.40 -1.16
CA ILE A 205 17.69 -23.42 -2.55
C ILE A 205 17.80 -24.87 -3.09
N GLY A 206 16.68 -25.54 -3.26
CA GLY A 206 16.63 -26.88 -3.83
C GLY A 206 16.00 -27.96 -2.94
N ASP A 207 15.84 -27.71 -1.64
CA ASP A 207 15.18 -28.66 -0.78
C ASP A 207 13.65 -28.49 -0.81
N PRO A 208 12.87 -29.60 -0.78
CA PRO A 208 11.43 -29.53 -0.66
C PRO A 208 11.09 -29.14 0.80
N VAL A 209 10.76 -27.89 1.06
CA VAL A 209 10.74 -27.45 2.43
C VAL A 209 9.58 -26.56 2.77
N VAL A 210 8.41 -27.00 2.53
CA VAL A 210 7.34 -26.70 3.45
C VAL A 210 6.91 -28.06 4.02
N GLU A 211 7.60 -28.53 5.03
CA GLU A 211 7.17 -29.70 5.80
C GLU A 211 5.85 -29.41 6.53
N ASP A 212 5.46 -28.12 6.63
CA ASP A 212 4.30 -27.69 7.38
C ASP A 212 3.63 -26.47 6.73
N ILE A 213 2.69 -26.72 5.82
CA ILE A 213 1.83 -25.69 5.20
C ILE A 213 1.00 -24.96 6.26
N ASP A 214 0.61 -25.65 7.33
CA ASP A 214 -0.20 -25.06 8.39
C ASP A 214 0.61 -24.02 9.17
N ASN A 215 1.89 -24.26 9.44
CA ASN A 215 2.80 -23.28 10.03
C ASN A 215 3.02 -22.08 9.14
N LEU A 216 3.19 -22.26 7.84
CA LEU A 216 3.32 -21.15 6.90
C LEU A 216 2.04 -20.31 6.87
N THR A 217 0.89 -20.94 6.80
CA THR A 217 -0.42 -20.25 6.84
C THR A 217 -0.58 -19.47 8.14
N ALA A 218 -0.22 -20.05 9.28
CA ALA A 218 -0.26 -19.36 10.57
C ALA A 218 0.69 -18.17 10.60
N MET A 219 1.90 -18.31 10.05
CA MET A 219 2.86 -17.21 9.95
C MET A 219 2.34 -16.08 9.06
N LEU A 220 1.82 -16.40 7.86
CA LEU A 220 1.27 -15.39 6.94
C LEU A 220 0.09 -14.65 7.59
N SER A 221 -0.72 -15.34 8.36
CA SER A 221 -1.86 -14.76 9.08
C SER A 221 -1.42 -13.94 10.31
N SER A 222 -0.19 -14.08 10.79
CA SER A 222 0.30 -13.38 11.99
C SER A 222 0.32 -11.86 11.86
N ALA A 223 0.37 -11.34 10.63
CA ALA A 223 0.26 -9.91 10.36
C ALA A 223 -1.14 -9.35 10.60
N GLY A 224 -2.18 -10.20 10.69
CA GLY A 224 -3.56 -9.76 10.85
C GLY A 224 -4.05 -8.90 9.69
N LEU A 225 -3.64 -9.22 8.47
CA LEU A 225 -4.16 -8.64 7.24
C LEU A 225 -5.35 -9.47 6.73
N VAL A 226 -6.39 -8.77 6.29
CA VAL A 226 -7.44 -9.40 5.47
C VAL A 226 -6.83 -9.76 4.12
N ALA A 227 -6.79 -11.05 3.81
CA ALA A 227 -6.01 -11.55 2.66
C ALA A 227 -6.58 -11.19 1.28
N GLU A 228 -7.81 -10.71 1.22
CA GLU A 228 -8.47 -10.30 -0.01
C GLU A 228 -8.41 -8.78 -0.17
N LEU A 229 -8.13 -8.33 -1.40
CA LEU A 229 -8.19 -6.90 -1.71
C LEU A 229 -9.62 -6.39 -1.52
N SER A 230 -9.75 -5.28 -0.81
CA SER A 230 -11.01 -4.58 -0.65
C SER A 230 -11.52 -4.07 -2.00
N ASP A 231 -12.81 -4.18 -2.25
CA ASP A 231 -13.51 -3.70 -3.45
C ASP A 231 -14.44 -2.52 -3.17
N ASP A 232 -14.49 -2.05 -1.94
CA ASP A 232 -15.31 -0.93 -1.47
C ASP A 232 -14.71 0.44 -1.81
N ASN A 233 -13.49 0.50 -2.30
CA ASN A 233 -12.80 1.72 -2.70
C ASN A 233 -12.31 1.62 -4.17
N PHE A 234 -12.20 2.77 -4.84
CA PHE A 234 -11.65 2.84 -6.19
C PHE A 234 -10.22 2.28 -6.27
N VAL A 235 -9.40 2.54 -5.27
CA VAL A 235 -8.06 1.97 -5.12
C VAL A 235 -8.15 0.80 -4.14
N PRO A 236 -8.04 -0.45 -4.59
CA PRO A 236 -8.08 -1.61 -3.70
C PRO A 236 -6.93 -1.60 -2.69
N TYR A 237 -7.21 -2.05 -1.48
CA TYR A 237 -6.23 -2.12 -0.39
C TYR A 237 -6.41 -3.42 0.41
N LEU A 238 -5.47 -3.71 1.30
CA LEU A 238 -5.61 -4.78 2.28
C LEU A 238 -5.93 -4.17 3.64
N ALA A 239 -7.09 -4.51 4.18
CA ALA A 239 -7.51 -4.07 5.50
C ALA A 239 -6.70 -4.77 6.60
N VAL A 240 -6.64 -4.13 7.75
CA VAL A 240 -5.97 -4.62 8.95
C VAL A 240 -7.03 -5.05 9.97
N GLU A 241 -6.86 -6.22 10.60
CA GLU A 241 -7.75 -6.68 11.64
C GLU A 241 -7.50 -5.94 12.97
N LYS A 242 -8.54 -5.75 13.80
CA LYS A 242 -8.46 -5.10 15.12
C LYS A 242 -7.33 -5.63 16.01
N THR A 243 -7.07 -6.91 15.95
CA THR A 243 -6.07 -7.61 16.78
C THR A 243 -4.70 -7.72 16.12
N SER A 244 -4.52 -7.09 14.98
CA SER A 244 -3.27 -7.11 14.25
C SER A 244 -2.14 -6.45 15.03
N PRO A 245 -0.93 -7.02 14.99
CA PRO A 245 0.26 -6.38 15.56
C PRO A 245 0.70 -5.12 14.79
N LEU A 246 0.05 -4.80 13.68
CA LEU A 246 0.32 -3.61 12.88
C LEU A 246 -0.34 -2.36 13.46
N VAL A 247 -1.42 -2.56 14.23
CA VAL A 247 -2.23 -1.47 14.79
C VAL A 247 -1.41 -0.69 15.80
N ASN A 248 -1.32 0.62 15.64
CA ASN A 248 -0.58 1.57 16.49
C ASN A 248 0.92 1.26 16.66
N ALA A 249 1.54 0.57 15.70
CA ALA A 249 2.92 0.10 15.79
C ALA A 249 3.89 0.89 14.89
N GLY A 250 3.39 1.80 14.08
CA GLY A 250 4.18 2.63 13.17
C GLY A 250 4.85 3.83 13.85
N ALA A 251 5.87 4.37 13.19
CA ALA A 251 6.43 5.66 13.55
C ALA A 251 5.48 6.78 13.10
N ASN A 252 5.28 7.78 13.96
CA ASN A 252 4.44 8.94 13.65
C ASN A 252 5.10 9.91 12.68
N GLU A 253 6.42 9.97 12.73
CA GLU A 253 7.22 10.88 11.92
C GLU A 253 8.53 10.19 11.52
N TYR A 254 8.95 10.41 10.29
CA TYR A 254 10.27 10.09 9.81
C TYR A 254 10.72 11.11 8.76
N LEU A 255 11.79 11.83 9.05
CA LEU A 255 12.27 12.90 8.18
C LEU A 255 13.33 12.42 7.17
N VAL A 256 13.10 12.70 5.90
CA VAL A 256 14.09 12.55 4.84
C VAL A 256 14.31 13.91 4.21
N ALA A 257 15.51 14.46 4.34
CA ALA A 257 15.84 15.81 3.87
C ALA A 257 14.84 16.89 4.36
N GLU A 258 14.49 16.83 5.65
CA GLU A 258 13.55 17.76 6.34
C GLU A 258 12.06 17.58 5.94
N GLU A 259 11.73 16.62 5.10
CA GLU A 259 10.36 16.28 4.72
C GLU A 259 9.89 15.03 5.46
N ASN A 260 8.73 15.09 6.13
CA ASN A 260 8.12 13.91 6.73
C ASN A 260 7.60 12.97 5.65
N ILE A 261 8.10 11.73 5.64
CA ILE A 261 7.67 10.71 4.68
C ILE A 261 6.50 9.86 5.18
N VAL A 262 6.18 9.92 6.47
CA VAL A 262 4.96 9.29 7.01
C VAL A 262 3.78 10.13 6.59
N PRO A 263 2.79 9.57 5.88
CA PRO A 263 1.68 10.35 5.36
C PRO A 263 0.67 10.70 6.47
N GLU A 264 0.03 11.86 6.34
CA GLU A 264 -1.03 12.32 7.25
C GLU A 264 -2.31 11.47 7.13
N PHE A 265 -2.57 10.91 5.94
CA PHE A 265 -3.74 10.08 5.66
C PHE A 265 -3.31 8.72 5.14
N ASP A 266 -4.11 7.71 5.37
CA ASP A 266 -3.96 6.37 4.82
C ASP A 266 -4.47 6.27 3.35
N VAL A 267 -4.46 5.07 2.79
CA VAL A 267 -4.88 4.83 1.39
C VAL A 267 -6.37 5.13 1.14
N VAL A 268 -7.21 5.10 2.16
CA VAL A 268 -8.65 5.39 2.07
C VAL A 268 -9.02 6.80 2.55
N GLY A 269 -8.05 7.55 3.06
CA GLY A 269 -8.22 8.92 3.53
C GLY A 269 -8.52 9.02 5.02
N THR A 270 -8.29 7.96 5.79
CA THR A 270 -8.33 8.00 7.26
C THR A 270 -7.12 8.76 7.77
N THR A 271 -7.35 9.68 8.71
CA THR A 271 -6.26 10.44 9.35
C THR A 271 -5.41 9.52 10.23
N ARG A 272 -4.11 9.60 10.08
CA ARG A 272 -3.14 8.97 10.99
C ARG A 272 -2.90 9.90 12.16
N GLU A 273 -3.41 9.53 13.32
CA GLU A 273 -3.27 10.34 14.53
C GLU A 273 -1.90 10.15 15.19
N ASP A 274 -1.36 11.22 15.77
CA ASP A 274 -0.10 11.16 16.52
C ASP A 274 -0.14 10.12 17.64
N GLY A 275 0.78 9.19 17.60
CA GLY A 275 0.91 8.11 18.58
C GLY A 275 0.10 6.85 18.26
N TYR A 276 -0.60 6.83 17.13
CA TYR A 276 -1.50 5.75 16.74
C TYR A 276 -1.37 5.35 15.26
N VAL A 277 -0.23 5.58 14.66
CA VAL A 277 0.01 5.24 13.24
C VAL A 277 0.17 3.73 13.07
N ASP A 278 -0.57 3.17 12.14
CA ASP A 278 -0.45 1.76 11.77
C ASP A 278 0.72 1.50 10.81
N ILE A 279 1.27 0.32 10.88
CA ILE A 279 2.22 -0.16 9.88
C ILE A 279 1.45 -0.60 8.63
N GLY A 280 1.83 -0.07 7.47
CA GLY A 280 1.19 -0.41 6.19
C GLY A 280 0.38 0.74 5.57
N ALA A 281 -0.31 0.43 4.48
CA ALA A 281 -1.03 1.42 3.68
C ALA A 281 -2.39 1.82 4.27
N TYR A 282 -2.96 1.00 5.13
CA TYR A 282 -4.28 1.18 5.72
C TYR A 282 -4.16 1.49 7.22
N GLU A 283 -5.04 2.34 7.72
CA GLU A 283 -5.19 2.69 9.14
C GLU A 283 -6.45 2.03 9.70
N TYR A 284 -6.29 1.17 10.69
CA TYR A 284 -7.41 0.55 11.37
C TYR A 284 -8.16 1.58 12.22
N VAL A 285 -9.46 1.66 12.02
CA VAL A 285 -10.36 2.46 12.86
C VAL A 285 -11.22 1.53 13.68
N ASP A 286 -11.23 1.72 14.99
CA ASP A 286 -12.14 0.98 15.88
C ASP A 286 -13.54 1.62 15.78
N ASP A 287 -14.48 0.93 15.16
CA ASP A 287 -15.87 1.39 15.05
C ASP A 287 -16.56 1.58 16.43
N ASP A 288 -15.99 0.97 17.48
CA ASP A 288 -16.45 1.11 18.86
C ASP A 288 -15.82 2.34 19.57
N ASP A 289 -14.82 3.02 18.95
CA ASP A 289 -14.21 4.22 19.54
C ASP A 289 -15.02 5.49 19.19
N PRO A 290 -15.68 6.13 20.17
CA PRO A 290 -16.51 7.30 19.90
C PRO A 290 -15.73 8.56 19.50
N THR A 291 -14.38 8.50 19.41
CA THR A 291 -13.52 9.62 19.00
C THR A 291 -13.18 9.61 17.51
N GLY A 292 -13.38 8.50 16.81
CA GLY A 292 -13.24 8.42 15.36
C GLY A 292 -14.44 9.05 14.64
N ILE A 293 -14.21 9.75 13.53
CA ILE A 293 -15.31 10.02 12.57
C ILE A 293 -15.67 8.65 12.02
N ALA A 294 -16.78 8.08 12.48
CA ALA A 294 -17.27 6.77 12.06
C ALA A 294 -17.20 6.67 10.53
N GLY A 295 -16.36 5.77 10.05
CA GLY A 295 -16.26 5.46 8.63
C GLY A 295 -17.64 5.04 8.14
N ASN A 296 -18.00 5.48 6.96
CA ASN A 296 -19.24 5.24 6.24
C ASN A 296 -19.90 3.88 6.47
N GLU A 297 -20.40 3.60 7.67
CA GLU A 297 -21.51 2.66 7.76
C GLU A 297 -22.62 3.28 6.93
N LEU A 298 -23.07 2.56 5.93
CA LEU A 298 -24.33 2.82 5.25
C LEU A 298 -25.39 2.80 6.34
N SER A 299 -25.63 3.97 7.00
CA SER A 299 -26.78 4.03 7.85
C SER A 299 -27.94 3.87 6.88
N ASP A 300 -28.74 2.83 7.09
CA ASP A 300 -29.99 2.61 6.34
C ASP A 300 -30.94 3.79 6.41
N GLU A 301 -30.58 4.79 7.20
CA GLU A 301 -31.37 6.00 7.46
C GLU A 301 -31.19 7.07 6.38
N LEU A 302 -29.98 7.21 5.78
CA LEU A 302 -29.70 8.29 4.83
C LEU A 302 -28.71 7.86 3.74
N THR A 303 -29.12 7.97 2.48
CA THR A 303 -28.24 7.79 1.33
C THR A 303 -27.85 9.15 0.75
N VAL A 304 -26.55 9.33 0.48
CA VAL A 304 -25.99 10.55 -0.13
C VAL A 304 -25.12 10.16 -1.30
N TYR A 305 -25.37 10.73 -2.47
CA TYR A 305 -24.60 10.48 -3.69
C TYR A 305 -24.59 11.69 -4.64
N VAL A 306 -23.73 11.64 -5.64
CA VAL A 306 -23.68 12.67 -6.69
C VAL A 306 -24.29 12.10 -7.97
N GLN A 307 -25.29 12.79 -8.51
CA GLN A 307 -25.94 12.43 -9.77
C GLN A 307 -26.05 13.64 -10.70
N ALA A 308 -25.53 13.50 -11.90
CA ALA A 308 -25.54 14.58 -12.92
C ALA A 308 -24.98 15.92 -12.40
N GLY A 309 -23.95 15.87 -11.55
CA GLY A 309 -23.35 17.06 -10.95
C GLY A 309 -24.10 17.68 -9.77
N ASN A 310 -25.17 17.05 -9.30
CA ASN A 310 -25.94 17.49 -8.14
C ASN A 310 -25.72 16.56 -6.97
N VAL A 311 -25.75 17.08 -5.75
CA VAL A 311 -25.76 16.26 -4.54
C VAL A 311 -27.19 15.84 -4.24
N VAL A 312 -27.43 14.55 -4.17
CA VAL A 312 -28.71 13.95 -3.82
C VAL A 312 -28.63 13.37 -2.41
N VAL A 313 -29.63 13.70 -1.59
CA VAL A 313 -29.76 13.18 -0.23
C VAL A 313 -31.13 12.50 -0.12
N GLU A 314 -31.14 11.21 0.17
CA GLU A 314 -32.35 10.39 0.33
C GLU A 314 -32.46 9.96 1.80
N ASN A 315 -33.56 10.34 2.44
CA ASN A 315 -33.88 9.97 3.80
C ASN A 315 -34.85 8.78 3.79
N HIS A 316 -34.45 7.69 4.40
CA HIS A 316 -35.22 6.44 4.49
C HIS A 316 -36.02 6.31 5.78
N THR A 317 -36.05 7.35 6.62
CA THR A 317 -36.76 7.37 7.89
C THR A 317 -37.95 8.35 7.87
N ASP A 318 -38.82 8.24 8.88
CA ASP A 318 -39.93 9.19 9.07
C ASP A 318 -39.46 10.50 9.73
N ALA A 319 -38.28 10.53 10.34
CA ALA A 319 -37.71 11.72 10.98
C ALA A 319 -37.00 12.61 9.98
N ALA A 320 -37.22 13.92 10.06
CA ALA A 320 -36.54 14.85 9.15
C ALA A 320 -35.09 15.10 9.61
N PHE A 321 -34.15 15.11 8.68
CA PHE A 321 -32.76 15.49 8.92
C PHE A 321 -32.51 16.96 8.61
N GLU A 322 -31.77 17.63 9.49
CA GLU A 322 -31.11 18.90 9.18
C GLU A 322 -29.76 18.58 8.52
N VAL A 323 -29.65 18.89 7.22
CA VAL A 323 -28.49 18.59 6.41
C VAL A 323 -27.70 19.87 6.12
N ARG A 324 -26.40 19.81 6.33
CA ARG A 324 -25.43 20.87 6.03
C ARG A 324 -24.35 20.34 5.11
N LEU A 325 -23.99 21.09 4.08
CA LEU A 325 -22.82 20.85 3.28
C LEU A 325 -21.70 21.77 3.75
N VAL A 326 -20.55 21.19 4.04
CA VAL A 326 -19.42 21.87 4.65
C VAL A 326 -18.18 21.57 3.83
N GLN A 327 -17.37 22.57 3.53
CA GLN A 327 -16.03 22.38 2.95
C GLN A 327 -15.07 21.80 3.99
N ILE A 328 -13.96 21.25 3.55
CA ILE A 328 -12.91 20.72 4.44
C ILE A 328 -12.32 21.76 5.41
N ASP A 329 -12.42 23.04 5.08
CA ASP A 329 -12.02 24.17 5.93
C ASP A 329 -13.08 24.54 7.00
N GLY A 330 -14.18 23.77 7.11
CA GLY A 330 -15.28 24.00 8.05
C GLY A 330 -16.33 25.02 7.58
N ARG A 331 -16.19 25.60 6.38
CA ARG A 331 -17.13 26.59 5.87
C ARG A 331 -18.39 25.92 5.34
N GLN A 332 -19.53 26.26 5.93
CA GLN A 332 -20.83 25.80 5.47
C GLN A 332 -21.19 26.47 4.13
N VAL A 333 -21.54 25.67 3.12
CA VAL A 333 -21.90 26.13 1.75
C VAL A 333 -23.36 25.94 1.43
N ALA A 334 -24.05 25.02 2.12
CA ALA A 334 -25.49 24.84 2.01
C ALA A 334 -26.07 24.30 3.32
N ALA A 335 -27.34 24.55 3.58
CA ALA A 335 -28.10 23.94 4.67
C ALA A 335 -29.57 23.79 4.28
N MET A 336 -30.18 22.67 4.67
CA MET A 336 -31.58 22.40 4.40
C MET A 336 -32.14 21.34 5.36
N LYS A 337 -33.47 21.23 5.36
CA LYS A 337 -34.17 20.17 6.05
C LYS A 337 -34.66 19.15 5.02
N VAL A 338 -34.32 17.88 5.23
CA VAL A 338 -34.66 16.78 4.30
C VAL A 338 -35.65 15.85 4.98
N GLN A 339 -36.84 15.75 4.41
CA GLN A 339 -37.92 14.87 4.90
C GLN A 339 -37.89 13.52 4.20
N GLN A 340 -37.70 13.50 2.88
CA GLN A 340 -37.59 12.30 2.04
C GLN A 340 -36.38 12.41 1.11
N THR A 341 -36.47 13.20 0.06
CA THR A 341 -35.39 13.40 -0.91
C THR A 341 -35.13 14.88 -1.13
N ALA A 342 -33.88 15.27 -1.18
CA ALA A 342 -33.44 16.60 -1.59
C ALA A 342 -32.38 16.51 -2.66
N VAL A 343 -32.47 17.39 -3.65
CA VAL A 343 -31.46 17.56 -4.71
C VAL A 343 -30.86 18.95 -4.58
N ILE A 344 -29.55 19.01 -4.39
CA ILE A 344 -28.81 20.26 -4.22
C ILE A 344 -28.06 20.52 -5.52
N ASP A 345 -28.33 21.66 -6.14
CA ASP A 345 -27.69 22.06 -7.40
C ASP A 345 -26.18 22.23 -7.20
N GLY A 346 -25.42 21.33 -7.79
CA GLY A 346 -23.96 21.32 -7.69
C GLY A 346 -23.31 22.51 -8.42
N SER A 347 -23.99 23.13 -9.39
CA SER A 347 -23.44 24.30 -10.08
C SER A 347 -23.28 25.53 -9.18
N ALA A 348 -24.04 25.56 -8.06
CA ALA A 348 -23.97 26.61 -7.03
C ALA A 348 -22.98 26.27 -5.91
N LEU A 349 -22.38 25.08 -5.92
CA LEU A 349 -21.47 24.60 -4.90
C LEU A 349 -20.00 24.71 -5.36
N PRO A 350 -19.06 24.89 -4.43
CA PRO A 350 -17.63 24.82 -4.77
C PRO A 350 -17.27 23.39 -5.21
N HIS A 351 -16.45 23.30 -6.27
CA HIS A 351 -15.92 22.02 -6.71
C HIS A 351 -14.90 21.46 -5.70
N GLY A 352 -14.82 20.15 -5.60
CA GLY A 352 -13.92 19.41 -4.73
C GLY A 352 -14.65 18.61 -3.66
N VAL A 353 -13.96 18.35 -2.55
CA VAL A 353 -14.50 17.55 -1.46
C VAL A 353 -15.45 18.39 -0.60
N LEU A 354 -16.66 17.87 -0.40
CA LEU A 354 -17.66 18.42 0.52
C LEU A 354 -18.07 17.33 1.52
N LEU A 355 -18.30 17.74 2.76
CA LEU A 355 -18.90 16.90 3.79
C LEU A 355 -20.38 17.21 3.90
N VAL A 356 -21.22 16.20 3.81
CA VAL A 356 -22.65 16.27 4.05
C VAL A 356 -22.88 15.83 5.50
N VAL A 357 -23.19 16.77 6.38
CA VAL A 357 -23.48 16.51 7.80
C VAL A 357 -24.97 16.57 7.99
N ALA A 358 -25.57 15.46 8.39
CA ALA A 358 -27.02 15.33 8.63
C ALA A 358 -27.30 14.99 10.10
N ASN A 359 -28.28 15.64 10.72
CA ASN A 359 -28.66 15.43 12.11
C ASN A 359 -30.19 15.43 12.25
N ASN A 360 -30.74 14.44 12.94
CA ASN A 360 -32.20 14.37 13.25
C ASN A 360 -32.52 14.54 14.74
N GLY A 361 -31.50 14.91 15.55
CA GLY A 361 -31.62 15.07 16.99
C GLY A 361 -31.31 13.81 17.81
N THR A 362 -31.29 12.64 17.19
CA THR A 362 -30.90 11.36 17.81
C THR A 362 -29.68 10.73 17.12
N SER A 363 -29.55 10.95 15.84
CA SER A 363 -28.42 10.43 15.01
C SER A 363 -27.74 11.58 14.27
N GLN A 364 -26.43 11.51 14.16
CA GLN A 364 -25.64 12.37 13.29
C GLN A 364 -24.91 11.50 12.25
N ILE A 365 -25.06 11.84 10.99
CA ILE A 365 -24.47 11.13 9.86
C ILE A 365 -23.59 12.13 9.11
N THR A 366 -22.38 11.74 8.78
CA THR A 366 -21.48 12.53 7.94
C THR A 366 -21.08 11.71 6.72
N LYS A 367 -21.27 12.25 5.52
CA LYS A 367 -20.92 11.64 4.25
C LYS A 367 -20.02 12.56 3.44
N LYS A 368 -19.02 12.02 2.79
CA LYS A 368 -18.15 12.73 1.87
C LYS A 368 -18.73 12.64 0.45
N VAL A 369 -18.80 13.75 -0.26
CA VAL A 369 -19.12 13.81 -1.70
C VAL A 369 -18.06 14.61 -2.44
N ILE A 370 -17.87 14.32 -3.71
CA ILE A 370 -16.91 15.03 -4.57
C ILE A 370 -17.69 15.61 -5.76
N LEU A 371 -17.64 16.92 -5.96
CA LEU A 371 -18.26 17.67 -7.07
C LEU A 371 -17.22 18.14 -8.08
#